data_e33097dc09c1719ad68e13e54a859cff
#
_entry.id   e33097dc09c1719ad68e13e54a859cff
#
_cell.length_a   1.000
_cell.length_b   1.000
_cell.length_c   1.000
_cell.angle_alpha   90.00
_cell.angle_beta   90.00
_cell.angle_gamma   90.00
#
_symmetry.space_group_name_H-M   'P 1'
#
loop_
_entity.id
_entity.type
_entity.pdbx_description
1 polymer ?
#
loop_
_entity_poly.entity_id
_entity_poly.type
_entity_poly.pdbx_seq_one_letter_code
_entity_poly.pdbx_strand_id
1 'polypeptide(L)'
;MKAVMLAAGVGRRLYGHQNDDLPKALLRFEGKTLLERHVGILKALGVDELVLIVGHRKEDLLAEAEKIAPRGSGGFIRSVFNPRFKEGPIVSLWTAGEELRSGDDVLFMDSDVLYPPEMMSRLIRSVHDNCFIIDRDFEPGEEPVKLCIRDG
;
A
#
# COMPACT_ATOMS: atom_id res chain seq x y z
N MET A 1 -0.38 -12.63 10.14
CA MET A 1 -0.04 -12.00 8.84
C MET A 1 -0.06 -10.49 8.99
N LYS A 2 0.92 -9.78 8.46
CA LYS A 2 0.94 -8.32 8.40
C LYS A 2 0.82 -7.81 6.96
N ALA A 3 0.31 -6.60 6.77
CA ALA A 3 0.34 -5.90 5.50
C ALA A 3 1.45 -4.83 5.51
N VAL A 4 2.17 -4.66 4.40
CA VAL A 4 3.12 -3.58 4.16
C VAL A 4 2.64 -2.76 2.97
N MET A 5 2.36 -1.48 3.19
CA MET A 5 1.79 -0.60 2.17
C MET A 5 2.73 0.57 1.88
N LEU A 6 3.07 0.78 0.61
CA LEU A 6 3.86 1.92 0.19
C LEU A 6 2.98 3.15 -0.05
N ALA A 7 3.19 4.20 0.75
CA ALA A 7 2.47 5.46 0.67
C ALA A 7 3.41 6.70 0.73
N ALA A 8 4.69 6.52 0.36
CA ALA A 8 5.70 7.56 0.47
C ALA A 8 5.80 8.47 -0.77
N GLY A 9 5.13 8.12 -1.87
CA GLY A 9 5.27 8.75 -3.18
C GLY A 9 4.71 10.18 -3.26
N VAL A 10 5.27 10.98 -4.19
CA VAL A 10 4.93 12.41 -4.39
C VAL A 10 3.73 12.62 -5.33
N GLY A 11 3.28 11.59 -6.05
CA GLY A 11 2.10 11.68 -6.94
C GLY A 11 2.28 12.50 -8.22
N ARG A 12 3.50 12.79 -8.67
CA ARG A 12 3.83 13.73 -9.78
C ARG A 12 3.01 13.52 -11.06
N ARG A 13 2.71 12.28 -11.42
CA ARG A 13 1.93 11.95 -12.64
C ARG A 13 0.48 12.39 -12.56
N LEU A 14 -0.09 12.41 -11.36
CA LEU A 14 -1.50 12.76 -11.16
C LEU A 14 -1.69 14.29 -11.06
N TYR A 15 -0.77 14.98 -10.40
CA TYR A 15 -0.92 16.40 -10.02
C TYR A 15 0.03 17.34 -10.77
N GLY A 16 0.96 16.83 -11.59
CA GLY A 16 1.98 17.63 -12.25
C GLY A 16 3.02 18.20 -11.26
N HIS A 17 3.30 19.48 -11.36
CA HIS A 17 4.28 20.16 -10.52
C HIS A 17 3.64 21.09 -9.46
N GLN A 18 2.36 20.95 -9.16
CA GLN A 18 1.70 21.75 -8.14
C GLN A 18 2.11 21.31 -6.74
N ASN A 19 2.38 22.27 -5.85
CA ASN A 19 2.91 21.99 -4.50
C ASN A 19 1.86 21.45 -3.50
N ASP A 20 0.59 21.34 -3.90
CA ASP A 20 -0.52 20.93 -3.03
C ASP A 20 -0.96 19.47 -3.21
N ASP A 21 -0.05 18.64 -3.68
CA ASP A 21 -0.33 17.25 -4.01
C ASP A 21 -0.63 16.41 -2.76
N LEU A 22 -1.88 16.08 -2.55
CA LEU A 22 -2.27 15.13 -1.51
C LEU A 22 -1.65 13.76 -1.77
N PRO A 23 -1.20 13.02 -0.73
CA PRO A 23 -0.84 11.62 -0.88
C PRO A 23 -1.97 10.86 -1.55
N LYS A 24 -1.67 10.05 -2.58
CA LYS A 24 -2.68 9.32 -3.36
C LYS A 24 -3.58 8.43 -2.48
N ALA A 25 -3.03 7.89 -1.39
CA ALA A 25 -3.79 7.13 -0.41
C ALA A 25 -4.96 7.92 0.23
N LEU A 26 -4.93 9.26 0.15
CA LEU A 26 -5.97 10.14 0.68
C LEU A 26 -7.01 10.56 -0.37
N LEU A 27 -6.88 10.10 -1.63
CA LEU A 27 -7.93 10.25 -2.64
C LEU A 27 -9.23 9.62 -2.15
N ARG A 28 -10.34 10.32 -2.38
CA ARG A 28 -11.65 9.88 -1.90
C ARG A 28 -12.50 9.32 -3.03
N PHE A 29 -13.12 8.18 -2.74
CA PHE A 29 -14.12 7.53 -3.57
C PHE A 29 -15.33 7.23 -2.70
N GLU A 30 -16.49 7.71 -3.09
CA GLU A 30 -17.74 7.57 -2.32
C GLU A 30 -17.59 7.99 -0.84
N GLY A 31 -16.91 9.11 -0.61
CA GLY A 31 -16.72 9.68 0.72
C GLY A 31 -15.59 9.09 1.57
N LYS A 32 -15.01 7.95 1.19
CA LYS A 32 -13.92 7.28 1.91
C LYS A 32 -12.59 7.46 1.21
N THR A 33 -11.50 7.62 1.99
CA THR A 33 -10.14 7.60 1.44
C THR A 33 -9.75 6.19 0.98
N LEU A 34 -8.78 6.09 0.05
CA LEU A 34 -8.22 4.78 -0.30
C LEU A 34 -7.64 4.09 0.94
N LEU A 35 -6.94 4.82 1.80
CA LEU A 35 -6.40 4.28 3.05
C LEU A 35 -7.51 3.69 3.93
N GLU A 36 -8.65 4.40 4.10
CA GLU A 36 -9.79 3.90 4.87
C GLU A 36 -10.37 2.62 4.27
N ARG A 37 -10.50 2.56 2.93
CA ARG A 37 -10.97 1.35 2.23
C ARG A 37 -10.04 0.17 2.42
N HIS A 38 -8.73 0.37 2.25
CA HIS A 38 -7.72 -0.66 2.45
C HIS A 38 -7.74 -1.20 3.88
N VAL A 39 -7.77 -0.31 4.88
CA VAL A 39 -7.84 -0.71 6.29
C VAL A 39 -9.09 -1.53 6.57
N GLY A 40 -10.24 -1.12 6.03
CA GLY A 40 -11.49 -1.87 6.17
C GLY A 40 -11.40 -3.28 5.58
N ILE A 41 -10.85 -3.42 4.38
CA ILE A 41 -10.65 -4.72 3.71
C ILE A 41 -9.68 -5.60 4.49
N LEU A 42 -8.52 -5.07 4.89
CA LEU A 42 -7.49 -5.81 5.60
C LEU A 42 -7.99 -6.33 6.95
N LYS A 43 -8.71 -5.50 7.72
CA LYS A 43 -9.33 -5.91 8.99
C LYS A 43 -10.37 -7.01 8.79
N ALA A 44 -11.23 -6.88 7.77
CA ALA A 44 -12.25 -7.88 7.46
C ALA A 44 -11.66 -9.23 7.03
N LEU A 45 -10.43 -9.23 6.49
CA LEU A 45 -9.71 -10.42 6.08
C LEU A 45 -8.79 -11.01 7.17
N GLY A 46 -8.79 -10.44 8.36
CA GLY A 46 -8.03 -10.96 9.51
C GLY A 46 -6.54 -10.63 9.48
N VAL A 47 -6.13 -9.56 8.77
CA VAL A 47 -4.76 -9.03 8.88
C VAL A 47 -4.58 -8.40 10.24
N ASP A 48 -3.45 -8.68 10.89
CA ASP A 48 -3.19 -8.27 12.29
C ASP A 48 -2.68 -6.83 12.39
N GLU A 49 -1.85 -6.40 11.43
CA GLU A 49 -1.18 -5.10 11.44
C GLU A 49 -1.01 -4.57 10.01
N LEU A 50 -1.14 -3.25 9.84
CA LEU A 50 -0.74 -2.52 8.65
C LEU A 50 0.50 -1.68 8.95
N VAL A 51 1.62 -1.99 8.29
CA VAL A 51 2.84 -1.19 8.28
C VAL A 51 2.78 -0.22 7.10
N LEU A 52 2.61 1.06 7.38
CA LEU A 52 2.49 2.12 6.39
C LEU A 52 3.85 2.81 6.17
N ILE A 53 4.45 2.63 5.00
CA ILE A 53 5.69 3.31 4.64
C ILE A 53 5.35 4.71 4.15
N VAL A 54 5.71 5.73 4.94
CA VAL A 54 5.35 7.13 4.69
C VAL A 54 6.56 7.96 4.25
N GLY A 55 6.31 9.04 3.51
CA GLY A 55 7.35 9.95 3.02
C GLY A 55 6.79 11.35 2.80
N HIS A 56 6.37 11.64 1.56
CA HIS A 56 5.76 12.92 1.20
C HIS A 56 4.49 13.17 2.02
N ARG A 57 4.39 14.37 2.62
CA ARG A 57 3.23 14.80 3.43
C ARG A 57 2.79 13.74 4.45
N LYS A 58 3.75 13.11 5.12
CA LYS A 58 3.48 12.05 6.11
C LYS A 58 2.50 12.47 7.20
N GLU A 59 2.48 13.75 7.57
CA GLU A 59 1.61 14.29 8.60
C GLU A 59 0.13 14.12 8.23
N ASP A 60 -0.23 14.33 6.97
CA ASP A 60 -1.60 14.15 6.47
C ASP A 60 -2.02 12.67 6.52
N LEU A 61 -1.10 11.78 6.10
CA LEU A 61 -1.34 10.34 6.17
C LEU A 61 -1.50 9.85 7.61
N LEU A 62 -0.65 10.33 8.52
CA LEU A 62 -0.71 9.96 9.94
C LEU A 62 -1.98 10.50 10.60
N ALA A 63 -2.41 11.72 10.25
CA ALA A 63 -3.66 12.29 10.75
C ALA A 63 -4.88 11.48 10.29
N GLU A 64 -4.89 11.03 9.03
CA GLU A 64 -5.96 10.16 8.52
C GLU A 64 -5.90 8.77 9.16
N ALA A 65 -4.71 8.18 9.29
CA ALA A 65 -4.52 6.89 9.94
C ALA A 65 -5.04 6.89 11.39
N GLU A 66 -4.79 7.97 12.15
CA GLU A 66 -5.29 8.12 13.52
C GLU A 66 -6.82 8.20 13.59
N LYS A 67 -7.48 8.82 12.59
CA LYS A 67 -8.96 8.84 12.51
C LYS A 67 -9.53 7.46 12.22
N ILE A 68 -8.90 6.70 11.30
CA ILE A 68 -9.37 5.39 10.85
C ILE A 68 -9.13 4.30 11.91
N ALA A 69 -7.97 4.35 12.57
CA ALA A 69 -7.54 3.36 13.55
C ALA A 69 -6.75 4.04 14.67
N PRO A 70 -7.44 4.66 15.64
CA PRO A 70 -6.79 5.31 16.77
C PRO A 70 -5.85 4.36 17.52
N ARG A 71 -4.66 4.82 17.88
CA ARG A 71 -3.64 4.02 18.58
C ARG A 71 -4.13 3.44 19.91
N GLY A 72 -5.06 4.13 20.59
CA GLY A 72 -5.67 3.66 21.83
C GLY A 72 -6.55 2.41 21.70
N SER A 73 -6.92 1.99 20.48
CA SER A 73 -7.80 0.84 20.20
C SER A 73 -7.07 -0.39 19.65
N GLY A 74 -5.78 -0.58 20.00
CA GLY A 74 -5.01 -1.77 19.60
C GLY A 74 -4.04 -1.56 18.45
N GLY A 75 -3.86 -0.32 17.96
CA GLY A 75 -2.73 0.06 17.12
C GLY A 75 -2.62 -0.67 15.77
N PHE A 76 -3.74 -0.87 15.05
CA PHE A 76 -3.72 -1.59 13.76
C PHE A 76 -2.76 -1.01 12.72
N ILE A 77 -2.50 0.33 12.74
CA ILE A 77 -1.61 0.99 11.80
C ILE A 77 -0.33 1.42 12.51
N ARG A 78 0.81 0.92 12.03
CA ARG A 78 2.14 1.41 12.39
C ARG A 78 2.77 2.08 11.19
N SER A 79 3.52 3.15 11.38
CA SER A 79 4.19 3.85 10.29
C SER A 79 5.70 3.74 10.39
N VAL A 80 6.35 3.65 9.22
CA VAL A 80 7.81 3.73 9.06
C VAL A 80 8.12 4.87 8.10
N PHE A 81 8.94 5.80 8.52
CA PHE A 81 9.31 6.96 7.70
C PHE A 81 10.48 6.65 6.77
N ASN A 82 10.29 6.90 5.47
CA ASN A 82 11.35 6.87 4.47
C ASN A 82 11.85 8.31 4.21
N PRO A 83 13.02 8.72 4.75
CA PRO A 83 13.56 10.07 4.52
C PRO A 83 14.03 10.29 3.06
N ARG A 84 14.25 9.19 2.33
CA ARG A 84 14.74 9.17 0.95
C ARG A 84 13.62 8.95 -0.08
N PHE A 85 12.37 9.26 0.26
CA PHE A 85 11.19 8.97 -0.57
C PHE A 85 11.25 9.58 -1.98
N LYS A 86 12.05 10.64 -2.19
CA LYS A 86 12.24 11.28 -3.51
C LYS A 86 13.10 10.46 -4.47
N GLU A 87 13.83 9.45 -3.98
CA GLU A 87 14.75 8.64 -4.79
C GLU A 87 14.04 7.46 -5.49
N GLY A 88 12.74 7.31 -5.29
CA GLY A 88 11.92 6.35 -6.02
C GLY A 88 11.30 5.24 -5.14
N PRO A 89 10.40 4.44 -5.71
CA PRO A 89 9.63 3.44 -4.97
C PRO A 89 10.48 2.31 -4.40
N ILE A 90 11.58 1.94 -5.07
CA ILE A 90 12.49 0.88 -4.60
C ILE A 90 13.12 1.22 -3.25
N VAL A 91 13.38 2.51 -2.97
CA VAL A 91 13.91 2.95 -1.68
C VAL A 91 12.85 2.84 -0.59
N SER A 92 11.58 3.04 -0.91
CA SER A 92 10.47 2.79 0.03
C SER A 92 10.33 1.30 0.34
N LEU A 93 10.48 0.43 -0.66
CA LEU A 93 10.53 -1.02 -0.47
C LEU A 93 11.72 -1.43 0.40
N TRP A 94 12.90 -0.85 0.15
CA TRP A 94 14.10 -1.09 0.97
C TRP A 94 13.89 -0.67 2.44
N THR A 95 13.19 0.45 2.67
CA THR A 95 12.83 0.92 4.01
C THR A 95 11.95 -0.09 4.76
N ALA A 96 11.13 -0.84 4.03
CA ALA A 96 10.32 -1.94 4.57
C ALA A 96 11.11 -3.26 4.77
N GLY A 97 12.41 -3.27 4.54
CA GLY A 97 13.22 -4.49 4.49
C GLY A 97 13.21 -5.34 5.77
N GLU A 98 13.10 -4.75 6.94
CA GLU A 98 12.98 -5.48 8.21
C GLU A 98 11.62 -6.21 8.27
N GLU A 99 10.56 -5.56 7.84
CA GLU A 99 9.20 -6.14 7.80
C GLU A 99 9.13 -7.31 6.83
N LEU A 100 9.72 -7.14 5.64
CA LEU A 100 9.73 -8.17 4.60
C LEU A 100 10.57 -9.40 4.97
N ARG A 101 11.51 -9.25 5.89
CA ARG A 101 12.39 -10.33 6.37
C ARG A 101 12.04 -10.81 7.78
N SER A 102 10.89 -10.45 8.30
CA SER A 102 10.48 -10.81 9.67
C SER A 102 10.25 -12.31 9.89
N GLY A 103 10.08 -13.09 8.82
CA GLY A 103 9.70 -14.50 8.89
C GLY A 103 8.18 -14.72 8.99
N ASP A 104 7.39 -13.64 9.04
CA ASP A 104 5.93 -13.70 9.01
C ASP A 104 5.41 -13.70 7.58
N ASP A 105 4.15 -14.11 7.39
CA ASP A 105 3.43 -13.86 6.15
C ASP A 105 3.23 -12.36 5.95
N VAL A 106 3.68 -11.84 4.81
CA VAL A 106 3.61 -10.41 4.48
C VAL A 106 2.79 -10.19 3.21
N LEU A 107 1.71 -9.43 3.34
CA LEU A 107 0.95 -8.91 2.21
C LEU A 107 1.56 -7.56 1.79
N PHE A 108 2.27 -7.54 0.65
CA PHE A 108 2.82 -6.31 0.09
C PHE A 108 1.83 -5.65 -0.87
N MET A 109 1.65 -4.32 -0.75
CA MET A 109 0.69 -3.58 -1.58
C MET A 109 1.05 -2.11 -1.77
N ASP A 110 0.57 -1.53 -2.87
CA ASP A 110 0.58 -0.09 -3.10
C ASP A 110 -0.67 0.58 -2.51
N SER A 111 -0.57 1.85 -2.18
CA SER A 111 -1.62 2.62 -1.50
C SER A 111 -2.61 3.31 -2.46
N ASP A 112 -2.33 3.30 -3.76
CA ASP A 112 -3.06 4.06 -4.79
C ASP A 112 -3.86 3.20 -5.76
N VAL A 113 -4.16 1.97 -5.38
CA VAL A 113 -4.96 1.03 -6.18
C VAL A 113 -6.36 0.90 -5.60
N LEU A 114 -7.38 1.05 -6.42
CA LEU A 114 -8.78 0.75 -6.08
C LEU A 114 -9.11 -0.66 -6.60
N TYR A 115 -9.46 -1.55 -5.70
CA TYR A 115 -9.78 -2.95 -6.03
C TYR A 115 -10.98 -3.47 -5.23
N PRO A 116 -11.70 -4.47 -5.74
CA PRO A 116 -12.74 -5.15 -4.98
C PRO A 116 -12.14 -6.05 -3.90
N PRO A 117 -12.81 -6.22 -2.74
CA PRO A 117 -12.30 -7.03 -1.61
C PRO A 117 -11.95 -8.49 -2.00
N GLU A 118 -12.61 -9.04 -3.00
CA GLU A 118 -12.40 -10.40 -3.50
C GLU A 118 -10.97 -10.63 -4.02
N MET A 119 -10.34 -9.60 -4.58
CA MET A 119 -8.94 -9.68 -5.05
C MET A 119 -8.01 -10.00 -3.89
N MET A 120 -8.09 -9.24 -2.81
CA MET A 120 -7.27 -9.48 -1.60
C MET A 120 -7.61 -10.81 -0.94
N SER A 121 -8.89 -11.18 -0.90
CA SER A 121 -9.31 -12.48 -0.38
C SER A 121 -8.68 -13.65 -1.14
N ARG A 122 -8.61 -13.57 -2.48
CA ARG A 122 -7.95 -14.60 -3.32
C ARG A 122 -6.46 -14.67 -3.04
N LEU A 123 -5.78 -13.52 -2.89
CA LEU A 123 -4.35 -13.46 -2.62
C LEU A 123 -4.01 -14.07 -1.27
N ILE A 124 -4.71 -13.67 -0.21
CA ILE A 124 -4.47 -14.13 1.17
C ILE A 124 -4.77 -15.64 1.33
N ARG A 125 -5.74 -16.17 0.58
CA ARG A 125 -6.11 -17.59 0.62
C ARG A 125 -5.32 -18.46 -0.37
N SER A 126 -4.34 -17.89 -1.06
CA SER A 126 -3.49 -18.67 -1.96
C SER A 126 -2.76 -19.76 -1.20
N VAL A 127 -2.62 -20.93 -1.85
CA VAL A 127 -1.84 -22.06 -1.31
C VAL A 127 -0.35 -21.96 -1.67
N HIS A 128 0.05 -20.93 -2.39
CA HIS A 128 1.44 -20.70 -2.81
C HIS A 128 2.14 -19.79 -1.82
N ASP A 129 3.36 -20.15 -1.45
CA ASP A 129 4.20 -19.39 -0.51
C ASP A 129 4.50 -17.97 -1.02
N ASN A 130 4.61 -17.79 -2.34
CA ASN A 130 4.76 -16.49 -2.99
C ASN A 130 3.84 -16.40 -4.19
N CYS A 131 3.01 -15.36 -4.26
CA CYS A 131 2.05 -15.19 -5.35
C CYS A 131 1.75 -13.72 -5.62
N PHE A 132 1.25 -13.46 -6.83
CA PHE A 132 0.78 -12.16 -7.29
C PHE A 132 -0.63 -12.29 -7.84
N ILE A 133 -1.37 -11.19 -7.83
CA ILE A 133 -2.53 -11.03 -8.69
C ILE A 133 -2.08 -10.30 -9.95
N ILE A 134 -2.42 -10.85 -11.10
CA ILE A 134 -2.14 -10.26 -12.41
C ILE A 134 -3.43 -10.08 -13.19
N ASP A 135 -3.53 -8.98 -13.92
CA ASP A 135 -4.54 -8.78 -14.94
C ASP A 135 -3.98 -9.24 -16.29
N ARG A 136 -4.66 -10.20 -16.95
CA ARG A 136 -4.26 -10.73 -18.25
C ARG A 136 -4.85 -9.94 -19.42
N ASP A 137 -5.93 -9.20 -19.16
CA ASP A 137 -6.65 -8.41 -20.16
C ASP A 137 -6.26 -6.92 -20.06
N PHE A 138 -5.11 -6.65 -19.47
CA PHE A 138 -4.56 -5.32 -19.23
C PHE A 138 -4.23 -4.59 -20.53
N GLU A 139 -4.76 -3.36 -20.68
CA GLU A 139 -4.36 -2.45 -21.74
C GLU A 139 -3.08 -1.69 -21.33
N PRO A 140 -1.98 -1.80 -22.11
CA PRO A 140 -0.72 -1.16 -21.76
C PRO A 140 -0.83 0.36 -21.72
N GLY A 141 -0.54 0.96 -20.55
CA GLY A 141 -0.34 2.39 -20.38
C GLY A 141 1.13 2.82 -20.64
N GLU A 142 1.47 4.04 -20.26
CA GLU A 142 2.82 4.60 -20.45
C GLU A 142 3.92 3.84 -19.67
N GLU A 143 3.60 3.33 -18.49
CA GLU A 143 4.55 2.63 -17.61
C GLU A 143 3.93 1.35 -17.03
N PRO A 144 3.72 0.28 -17.82
CA PRO A 144 3.17 -0.96 -17.30
C PRO A 144 4.16 -1.67 -16.39
N VAL A 145 3.68 -2.16 -15.25
CA VAL A 145 4.43 -3.12 -14.44
C VAL A 145 4.46 -4.44 -15.20
N LYS A 146 5.66 -4.96 -15.47
CA LYS A 146 5.86 -6.18 -16.25
C LYS A 146 6.29 -7.32 -15.34
N LEU A 147 5.66 -8.48 -15.51
CA LEU A 147 6.10 -9.72 -14.93
C LEU A 147 6.94 -10.48 -15.96
N CYS A 148 8.19 -10.78 -15.61
CA CYS A 148 9.06 -11.61 -16.44
C CYS A 148 8.96 -13.06 -15.95
N ILE A 149 8.61 -13.98 -16.84
CA ILE A 149 8.57 -15.42 -16.58
C ILE A 149 9.76 -16.04 -17.31
N ARG A 150 10.53 -16.90 -16.60
CA ARG A 150 11.60 -17.70 -17.18
C ARG A 150 11.23 -19.17 -17.05
N ASP A 151 11.39 -19.89 -18.12
CA ASP A 151 11.24 -21.35 -18.21
C ASP A 151 9.86 -21.89 -17.78
N GLY A 152 8.82 -21.20 -18.24
CA GLY A 152 7.44 -21.71 -18.22
C GLY A 152 6.60 -21.35 -17.07
#